data_d244b2de51488b9c4a351792f7be4e38
#
_entry.id   d244b2de51488b9c4a351792f7be4e38
#
_cell.length_a   1.000
_cell.length_b   1.000
_cell.length_c   1.000
_cell.angle_alpha   90.00
_cell.angle_beta   90.00
_cell.angle_gamma   90.00
#
_symmetry.space_group_name_H-M   'P 1'
#
loop_
_entity.id
_entity.type
_entity.pdbx_description
1 polymer ?
#
loop_
_entity_poly.entity_id
_entity_poly.type
_entity_poly.pdbx_seq_one_letter_code
_entity_poly.pdbx_strand_id
1 'polypeptide(L)'
;MRARKLFESEVDLSMTKRFVVAMIILQAKAPVHHMMLVSTEIIWTRRIPSAATCGCYVYINPDFWDSLETDGQRAFLLAHEVAHIIFRHCQRSKAYRKQGYFRKGIKWFSHLYNVASDYIINDDLVNGLGMEPIPAGLYSDKYTRNDVADSVYSELYDEYEEPAPEPPEGGFPAPEGDTSKEDDTQEGGYP
;
A
#
# COMPACT_ATOMS: atom_id res chain seq x y z
N MET A 1 -11.44 16.03 -11.63
CA MET A 1 -11.67 15.13 -10.52
C MET A 1 -12.82 14.19 -10.88
N ARG A 2 -12.55 12.99 -11.37
CA ARG A 2 -13.59 11.99 -11.62
C ARG A 2 -13.62 11.05 -10.43
N ALA A 3 -14.36 11.43 -9.40
CA ALA A 3 -14.82 10.50 -8.39
C ALA A 3 -15.76 9.51 -9.08
N ARG A 4 -15.24 8.37 -9.49
CA ARG A 4 -16.07 7.29 -9.98
C ARG A 4 -16.83 6.74 -8.78
N LYS A 5 -18.16 6.77 -8.88
CA LYS A 5 -19.17 6.25 -7.96
C LYS A 5 -18.57 5.34 -6.86
N LEU A 6 -18.28 5.95 -5.73
CA LEU A 6 -18.43 5.26 -4.46
C LEU A 6 -19.77 4.52 -4.54
N PHE A 7 -19.81 3.24 -4.20
CA PHE A 7 -21.10 2.59 -4.01
C PHE A 7 -21.79 3.38 -2.91
N GLU A 8 -22.71 4.26 -3.28
CA GLU A 8 -23.37 5.25 -2.42
C GLU A 8 -24.05 4.62 -1.18
N SER A 9 -24.15 3.28 -1.14
CA SER A 9 -24.70 2.52 -0.02
C SER A 9 -23.70 2.15 1.09
N GLU A 10 -22.40 2.37 0.92
CA GLU A 10 -21.38 1.92 1.89
C GLU A 10 -20.59 3.06 2.55
N VAL A 11 -20.73 4.29 2.06
CA VAL A 11 -20.01 5.47 2.58
C VAL A 11 -21.01 6.49 3.09
N ASP A 12 -21.04 6.66 4.39
CA ASP A 12 -21.90 7.65 5.01
C ASP A 12 -21.28 9.06 5.01
N LEU A 13 -22.07 10.04 5.41
CA LEU A 13 -21.63 11.45 5.49
C LEU A 13 -20.46 11.62 6.51
N SER A 14 -20.41 10.80 7.56
CA SER A 14 -19.36 10.82 8.57
C SER A 14 -18.02 10.40 7.98
N MET A 15 -17.99 9.30 7.23
CA MET A 15 -16.79 8.84 6.51
C MET A 15 -16.28 9.90 5.54
N THR A 16 -17.19 10.54 4.78
CA THR A 16 -16.83 11.61 3.84
C THR A 16 -16.17 12.79 4.55
N LYS A 17 -16.69 13.20 5.70
CA LYS A 17 -16.10 14.29 6.50
C LYS A 17 -14.71 13.92 7.01
N ARG A 18 -14.54 12.74 7.61
CA ARG A 18 -13.25 12.25 8.09
C ARG A 18 -12.23 12.14 6.96
N PHE A 19 -12.67 11.70 5.78
CA PHE A 19 -11.82 11.64 4.61
C PHE A 19 -11.33 13.02 4.19
N VAL A 20 -12.21 14.03 4.15
CA VAL A 20 -11.82 15.41 3.82
C VAL A 20 -10.82 15.96 4.85
N VAL A 21 -11.04 15.71 6.16
CA VAL A 21 -10.10 16.14 7.20
C VAL A 21 -8.75 15.45 7.04
N ALA A 22 -8.73 14.14 6.82
CA ALA A 22 -7.50 13.39 6.55
C ALA A 22 -6.74 13.93 5.33
N MET A 23 -7.44 14.30 4.26
CA MET A 23 -6.84 14.92 3.08
C MET A 23 -6.21 16.29 3.38
N ILE A 24 -6.83 17.10 4.23
CA ILE A 24 -6.28 18.41 4.67
C ILE A 24 -4.99 18.18 5.48
N ILE A 25 -5.00 17.23 6.41
CA ILE A 25 -3.81 16.86 7.20
C ILE A 25 -2.70 16.37 6.28
N LEU A 26 -3.05 15.49 5.33
CA LEU A 26 -2.10 14.96 4.35
C LEU A 26 -1.49 16.07 3.50
N GLN A 27 -2.29 17.02 3.02
CA GLN A 27 -1.80 18.15 2.25
C GLN A 27 -0.82 19.01 3.05
N ALA A 28 -1.08 19.20 4.33
CA ALA A 28 -0.23 20.01 5.19
C ALA A 28 1.10 19.32 5.55
N LYS A 29 1.08 18.02 5.82
CA LYS A 29 2.25 17.27 6.28
C LYS A 29 3.04 16.59 5.17
N ALA A 30 2.36 16.10 4.14
CA ALA A 30 2.93 15.31 3.06
C ALA A 30 2.37 15.74 1.67
N PRO A 31 2.69 16.96 1.21
CA PRO A 31 2.08 17.53 -0.01
C PRO A 31 2.31 16.69 -1.27
N VAL A 32 3.45 16.03 -1.39
CA VAL A 32 3.74 15.13 -2.53
C VAL A 32 2.81 13.91 -2.51
N HIS A 33 2.57 13.31 -1.34
CA HIS A 33 1.62 12.21 -1.18
C HIS A 33 0.19 12.66 -1.48
N HIS A 34 -0.18 13.85 -1.01
CA HIS A 34 -1.49 14.43 -1.33
C HIS A 34 -1.68 14.60 -2.84
N MET A 35 -0.70 15.16 -3.56
CA MET A 35 -0.77 15.33 -5.02
C MET A 35 -0.92 13.98 -5.74
N MET A 36 -0.19 12.97 -5.31
CA MET A 36 -0.31 11.62 -5.87
C MET A 36 -1.69 11.02 -5.59
N LEU A 37 -2.18 11.14 -4.36
CA LEU A 37 -3.49 10.60 -3.96
C LEU A 37 -4.64 11.23 -4.76
N VAL A 38 -4.59 12.52 -5.04
CA VAL A 38 -5.59 13.22 -5.87
C VAL A 38 -5.66 12.65 -7.30
N SER A 39 -4.56 12.07 -7.79
CA SER A 39 -4.46 11.41 -9.09
C SER A 39 -4.79 9.92 -9.06
N THR A 40 -5.06 9.38 -7.87
CA THR A 40 -5.32 7.96 -7.63
C THR A 40 -6.83 7.75 -7.45
N GLU A 41 -7.36 6.63 -7.92
CA GLU A 41 -8.74 6.24 -7.68
C GLU A 41 -8.85 5.51 -6.34
N ILE A 42 -9.78 5.94 -5.49
CA ILE A 42 -10.05 5.30 -4.19
C ILE A 42 -11.27 4.42 -4.31
N ILE A 43 -11.13 3.17 -3.86
CA ILE A 43 -12.18 2.15 -3.90
C ILE A 43 -12.44 1.66 -2.48
N TRP A 44 -13.65 1.91 -2.00
CA TRP A 44 -14.10 1.37 -0.71
C TRP A 44 -14.58 -0.07 -0.89
N THR A 45 -14.05 -1.00 -0.07
CA THR A 45 -14.40 -2.41 -0.18
C THR A 45 -14.16 -3.17 1.11
N ARG A 46 -15.10 -4.07 1.49
CA ARG A 46 -14.95 -5.00 2.61
C ARG A 46 -14.24 -6.31 2.23
N ARG A 47 -13.76 -6.42 0.99
CA ARG A 47 -13.06 -7.64 0.51
C ARG A 47 -11.63 -7.77 1.01
N ILE A 48 -11.09 -6.74 1.62
CA ILE A 48 -9.75 -6.70 2.23
C ILE A 48 -9.89 -6.30 3.70
N PRO A 49 -8.98 -6.74 4.58
CA PRO A 49 -9.10 -6.45 6.02
C PRO A 49 -8.86 -4.99 6.39
N SER A 50 -8.03 -4.26 5.63
CA SER A 50 -7.57 -2.92 6.00
C SER A 50 -7.54 -1.96 4.81
N ALA A 51 -6.37 -1.70 4.26
CA ALA A 51 -6.18 -0.98 3.01
C ALA A 51 -5.13 -1.68 2.15
N ALA A 52 -5.10 -1.38 0.87
CA ALA A 52 -4.10 -1.91 -0.05
C ALA A 52 -4.02 -1.02 -1.30
N THR A 53 -2.89 -1.03 -1.99
CA THR A 53 -2.75 -0.35 -3.26
C THR A 53 -2.34 -1.29 -4.39
N CYS A 54 -2.80 -0.99 -5.59
CA CYS A 54 -2.40 -1.69 -6.81
C CYS A 54 -2.19 -0.69 -7.95
N GLY A 55 -1.01 -0.08 -7.97
CA GLY A 55 -0.62 0.82 -9.06
C GLY A 55 -1.38 2.13 -9.10
N CYS A 56 -2.61 2.14 -9.62
CA CYS A 56 -3.43 3.35 -9.78
C CYS A 56 -4.60 3.43 -8.80
N TYR A 57 -4.78 2.41 -7.95
CA TYR A 57 -5.92 2.28 -7.06
C TYR A 57 -5.46 2.18 -5.63
N VAL A 58 -6.19 2.82 -4.72
CA VAL A 58 -6.12 2.60 -3.27
C VAL A 58 -7.44 2.01 -2.83
N TYR A 59 -7.39 0.81 -2.29
CA TYR A 59 -8.52 0.09 -1.70
C TYR A 59 -8.54 0.35 -0.21
N ILE A 60 -9.71 0.65 0.34
CA ILE A 60 -9.86 0.91 1.78
C ILE A 60 -11.08 0.14 2.28
N ASN A 61 -10.86 -0.63 3.36
CA ASN A 61 -11.98 -1.23 4.07
C ASN A 61 -12.65 -0.16 4.95
N PRO A 62 -13.97 0.09 4.77
CA PRO A 62 -14.67 1.11 5.55
C PRO A 62 -14.68 0.81 7.05
N ASP A 63 -14.75 -0.46 7.46
CA ASP A 63 -14.78 -0.84 8.87
C ASP A 63 -13.40 -0.60 9.52
N PHE A 64 -12.31 -0.87 8.81
CA PHE A 64 -10.97 -0.52 9.26
C PHE A 64 -10.77 1.00 9.34
N TRP A 65 -11.24 1.74 8.33
CA TRP A 65 -11.19 3.20 8.34
C TRP A 65 -11.90 3.80 9.54
N ASP A 66 -13.06 3.26 9.90
CA ASP A 66 -13.84 3.72 11.05
C ASP A 66 -13.22 3.32 12.39
N SER A 67 -12.47 2.21 12.44
CA SER A 67 -11.75 1.77 13.64
C SER A 67 -10.55 2.64 14.00
N LEU A 68 -10.03 3.44 13.07
CA LEU A 68 -8.94 4.38 13.36
C LEU A 68 -9.43 5.49 14.30
N GLU A 69 -8.67 5.77 15.34
CA GLU A 69 -9.09 6.66 16.42
C GLU A 69 -9.11 8.12 15.98
N THR A 70 -8.10 8.54 15.18
CA THR A 70 -7.90 9.93 14.80
C THR A 70 -7.88 10.16 13.31
N ASP A 71 -8.13 11.38 12.86
CA ASP A 71 -7.96 11.76 11.47
C ASP A 71 -6.48 11.87 11.06
N GLY A 72 -5.57 12.01 12.05
CA GLY A 72 -4.12 11.88 11.85
C GLY A 72 -3.73 10.47 11.41
N GLN A 73 -4.26 9.44 12.07
CA GLN A 73 -4.06 8.05 11.67
C GLN A 73 -4.67 7.74 10.29
N ARG A 74 -5.82 8.34 9.96
CA ARG A 74 -6.43 8.23 8.62
C ARG A 74 -5.55 8.87 7.55
N ALA A 75 -4.97 10.05 7.85
CA ALA A 75 -4.02 10.69 6.95
C ALA A 75 -2.74 9.86 6.77
N PHE A 76 -2.25 9.23 7.85
CA PHE A 76 -1.13 8.29 7.80
C PHE A 76 -1.44 7.10 6.88
N LEU A 77 -2.62 6.46 7.03
CA LEU A 77 -3.04 5.36 6.16
C LEU A 77 -2.99 5.77 4.67
N LEU A 78 -3.57 6.91 4.34
CA LEU A 78 -3.57 7.41 2.96
C LEU A 78 -2.15 7.68 2.45
N ALA A 79 -1.29 8.27 3.29
CA ALA A 79 0.12 8.50 2.95
C ALA A 79 0.87 7.20 2.72
N HIS A 80 0.65 6.19 3.57
CA HIS A 80 1.26 4.87 3.48
C HIS A 80 0.93 4.19 2.16
N GLU A 81 -0.33 4.09 1.80
CA GLU A 81 -0.75 3.47 0.54
C GLU A 81 -0.18 4.19 -0.69
N VAL A 82 -0.16 5.51 -0.64
CA VAL A 82 0.41 6.33 -1.71
C VAL A 82 1.93 6.18 -1.78
N ALA A 83 2.63 6.02 -0.66
CA ALA A 83 4.07 5.78 -0.65
C ALA A 83 4.43 4.50 -1.42
N HIS A 84 3.63 3.44 -1.32
CA HIS A 84 3.83 2.24 -2.15
C HIS A 84 3.73 2.54 -3.65
N ILE A 85 2.89 3.50 -4.06
CA ILE A 85 2.78 3.95 -5.47
C ILE A 85 4.03 4.76 -5.84
N ILE A 86 4.40 5.75 -5.02
CA ILE A 86 5.57 6.62 -5.23
C ILE A 86 6.84 5.79 -5.38
N PHE A 87 7.07 4.83 -4.49
CA PHE A 87 8.25 3.96 -4.50
C PHE A 87 8.13 2.79 -5.46
N ARG A 88 6.99 2.67 -6.18
CA ARG A 88 6.72 1.63 -7.19
C ARG A 88 6.83 0.20 -6.64
N HIS A 89 6.47 -0.01 -5.36
CA HIS A 89 6.59 -1.31 -4.71
C HIS A 89 5.76 -2.38 -5.42
N CYS A 90 4.52 -2.05 -5.85
CA CYS A 90 3.67 -2.99 -6.59
C CYS A 90 4.29 -3.44 -7.92
N GLN A 91 4.89 -2.53 -8.68
CA GLN A 91 5.51 -2.85 -9.95
C GLN A 91 6.75 -3.74 -9.77
N ARG A 92 7.59 -3.40 -8.78
CA ARG A 92 8.76 -4.23 -8.43
C ARG A 92 8.35 -5.60 -7.95
N SER A 93 7.38 -5.69 -7.05
CA SER A 93 6.82 -6.95 -6.58
C SER A 93 6.29 -7.84 -7.71
N LYS A 94 5.55 -7.25 -8.68
CA LYS A 94 5.09 -7.98 -9.87
C LYS A 94 6.24 -8.51 -10.71
N ALA A 95 7.30 -7.74 -10.90
CA ALA A 95 8.48 -8.15 -11.66
C ALA A 95 9.18 -9.34 -10.99
N TYR A 96 9.43 -9.27 -9.68
CA TYR A 96 10.07 -10.35 -8.94
C TYR A 96 9.20 -11.61 -8.87
N ARG A 97 7.87 -11.45 -8.70
CA ARG A 97 6.91 -12.57 -8.74
C ARG A 97 6.96 -13.30 -10.08
N LYS A 98 6.96 -12.56 -11.20
CA LYS A 98 7.06 -13.14 -12.54
C LYS A 98 8.39 -13.88 -12.74
N GLN A 99 9.46 -13.36 -12.18
CA GLN A 99 10.80 -13.94 -12.22
C GLN A 99 10.91 -15.19 -11.32
N GLY A 100 10.15 -15.27 -10.22
CA GLY A 100 10.17 -16.35 -9.24
C GLY A 100 11.29 -16.24 -8.20
N TYR A 101 12.20 -15.30 -8.32
CA TYR A 101 13.30 -15.04 -7.39
C TYR A 101 13.60 -13.54 -7.31
N PHE A 102 14.23 -13.10 -6.23
CA PHE A 102 14.67 -11.73 -6.04
C PHE A 102 16.05 -11.50 -6.67
N ARG A 103 17.03 -12.31 -6.22
CA ARG A 103 18.41 -12.38 -6.73
C ARG A 103 18.84 -13.84 -6.80
N LYS A 104 20.00 -14.12 -7.41
CA LYS A 104 20.55 -15.48 -7.46
C LYS A 104 20.66 -16.08 -6.04
N GLY A 105 19.96 -17.17 -5.81
CA GLY A 105 19.93 -17.86 -4.51
C GLY A 105 18.88 -17.34 -3.51
N ILE A 106 18.20 -16.22 -3.79
CA ILE A 106 17.17 -15.66 -2.92
C ILE A 106 15.81 -15.81 -3.61
N LYS A 107 14.93 -16.64 -3.05
CA LYS A 107 13.55 -16.81 -3.51
C LYS A 107 12.76 -15.51 -3.34
N TRP A 108 11.65 -15.41 -4.04
CA TRP A 108 10.74 -14.28 -3.90
C TRP A 108 9.55 -14.64 -2.98
N PHE A 109 9.33 -13.81 -1.95
CA PHE A 109 8.18 -13.86 -1.06
C PHE A 109 7.53 -12.48 -0.99
N SER A 110 6.32 -12.34 -1.54
CA SER A 110 5.63 -11.06 -1.62
C SER A 110 5.37 -10.42 -0.25
N HIS A 111 4.99 -11.23 0.74
CA HIS A 111 4.73 -10.75 2.10
C HIS A 111 5.99 -10.19 2.76
N LEU A 112 7.15 -10.84 2.59
CA LEU A 112 8.40 -10.37 3.16
C LEU A 112 8.85 -9.03 2.55
N TYR A 113 8.62 -8.86 1.23
CA TYR A 113 8.89 -7.59 0.56
C TYR A 113 7.94 -6.49 1.03
N ASN A 114 6.68 -6.84 1.32
CA ASN A 114 5.74 -5.90 1.92
C ASN A 114 6.24 -5.43 3.28
N VAL A 115 6.61 -6.36 4.17
CA VAL A 115 7.18 -6.04 5.49
C VAL A 115 8.42 -5.13 5.36
N ALA A 116 9.35 -5.45 4.45
CA ALA A 116 10.54 -4.63 4.19
C ALA A 116 10.18 -3.21 3.74
N SER A 117 9.16 -3.09 2.88
CA SER A 117 8.67 -1.80 2.38
C SER A 117 7.98 -0.99 3.47
N ASP A 118 7.18 -1.66 4.31
CA ASP A 118 6.39 -1.02 5.37
C ASP A 118 7.28 -0.43 6.45
N TYR A 119 8.36 -1.10 6.85
CA TYR A 119 9.33 -0.53 7.80
C TYR A 119 9.88 0.82 7.32
N ILE A 120 10.27 0.90 6.07
CA ILE A 120 10.84 2.13 5.49
C ILE A 120 9.79 3.22 5.36
N ILE A 121 8.61 2.88 4.83
CA ILE A 121 7.52 3.83 4.67
C ILE A 121 7.09 4.38 6.02
N ASN A 122 6.89 3.51 7.00
CA ASN A 122 6.41 3.93 8.31
C ASN A 122 7.43 4.80 9.04
N ASP A 123 8.73 4.51 8.93
CA ASP A 123 9.77 5.38 9.47
C ASP A 123 9.79 6.75 8.77
N ASP A 124 9.66 6.79 7.45
CA ASP A 124 9.61 8.06 6.71
C ASP A 124 8.40 8.91 7.10
N LEU A 125 7.23 8.29 7.22
CA LEU A 125 6.02 8.99 7.61
C LEU A 125 6.07 9.51 9.05
N VAL A 126 6.58 8.71 9.98
CA VAL A 126 6.64 9.10 11.41
C VAL A 126 7.82 10.04 11.66
N ASN A 127 9.03 9.59 11.39
CA ASN A 127 10.27 10.31 11.74
C ASN A 127 10.66 11.35 10.68
N GLY A 128 10.26 11.16 9.42
CA GLY A 128 10.51 12.10 8.34
C GLY A 128 9.48 13.21 8.25
N LEU A 129 8.22 12.88 8.28
CA LEU A 129 7.12 13.80 8.04
C LEU A 129 6.32 14.16 9.31
N GLY A 130 6.64 13.55 10.46
CA GLY A 130 5.97 13.81 11.74
C GLY A 130 4.49 13.45 11.71
N MET A 131 4.11 12.42 10.97
CA MET A 131 2.73 11.94 10.93
C MET A 131 2.41 11.09 12.15
N GLU A 132 1.13 11.03 12.51
CA GLU A 132 0.65 10.24 13.62
C GLU A 132 0.59 8.76 13.24
N PRO A 133 1.32 7.85 13.93
CA PRO A 133 1.37 6.44 13.57
C PRO A 133 0.05 5.71 13.85
N ILE A 134 -0.22 4.65 13.09
CA ILE A 134 -1.25 3.67 13.43
C ILE A 134 -0.63 2.66 14.39
N PRO A 135 -1.20 2.43 15.58
CA PRO A 135 -0.57 1.56 16.61
C PRO A 135 -0.28 0.13 16.13
N ALA A 136 -1.11 -0.41 15.23
CA ALA A 136 -0.94 -1.75 14.65
C ALA A 136 0.03 -1.78 13.45
N GLY A 137 0.67 -0.67 13.09
CA GLY A 137 1.64 -0.61 12.00
C GLY A 137 2.94 -1.35 12.30
N LEU A 138 3.68 -1.70 11.26
CA LEU A 138 5.00 -2.31 11.38
C LEU A 138 6.06 -1.21 11.58
N TYR A 139 6.77 -1.25 12.69
CA TYR A 139 7.86 -0.32 13.01
C TYR A 139 9.11 -1.08 13.41
N SER A 140 10.28 -0.50 13.14
CA SER A 140 11.58 -1.10 13.46
C SER A 140 12.57 -0.02 13.86
N ASP A 141 13.36 -0.26 14.89
CA ASP A 141 14.49 0.60 15.23
C ASP A 141 15.72 0.32 14.33
N LYS A 142 15.73 -0.83 13.65
CA LYS A 142 16.82 -1.27 12.77
C LYS A 142 16.71 -0.69 11.37
N TYR A 143 15.49 -0.61 10.82
CA TYR A 143 15.23 -0.21 9.44
C TYR A 143 14.56 1.16 9.37
N THR A 144 15.16 2.05 8.59
CA THR A 144 14.78 3.46 8.53
C THR A 144 14.51 3.91 7.10
N ARG A 145 13.99 5.12 6.93
CA ARG A 145 13.81 5.79 5.63
C ARG A 145 15.08 5.94 4.80
N ASN A 146 16.28 5.75 5.40
CA ASN A 146 17.54 5.81 4.70
C ASN A 146 17.90 4.47 4.03
N ASP A 147 17.17 3.42 4.33
CA ASP A 147 17.35 2.09 3.78
C ASP A 147 16.58 1.92 2.46
N VAL A 148 16.86 0.84 1.76
CA VAL A 148 16.17 0.47 0.52
C VAL A 148 15.44 -0.85 0.75
N ALA A 149 14.18 -0.93 0.34
CA ALA A 149 13.34 -2.12 0.53
C ALA A 149 14.00 -3.41 0.03
N ASP A 150 14.76 -3.35 -1.04
CA ASP A 150 15.49 -4.50 -1.59
C ASP A 150 16.63 -4.98 -0.66
N SER A 151 17.29 -4.06 0.06
CA SER A 151 18.34 -4.43 1.04
C SER A 151 17.70 -5.01 2.29
N VAL A 152 16.67 -4.36 2.81
CA VAL A 152 15.92 -4.85 3.98
C VAL A 152 15.31 -6.22 3.68
N TYR A 153 14.77 -6.42 2.48
CA TYR A 153 14.27 -7.73 2.04
C TYR A 153 15.37 -8.81 2.12
N SER A 154 16.58 -8.52 1.66
CA SER A 154 17.69 -9.49 1.70
C SER A 154 18.05 -9.86 3.13
N GLU A 155 18.11 -8.88 4.04
CA GLU A 155 18.41 -9.12 5.46
C GLU A 155 17.30 -9.91 6.14
N LEU A 156 16.04 -9.55 5.90
CA LEU A 156 14.90 -10.31 6.43
C LEU A 156 14.87 -11.72 5.89
N TYR A 157 15.27 -11.93 4.64
CA TYR A 157 15.33 -13.26 4.04
C TYR A 157 16.40 -14.14 4.70
N ASP A 158 17.55 -13.58 5.04
CA ASP A 158 18.64 -14.31 5.71
C ASP A 158 18.29 -14.70 7.16
N GLU A 159 17.41 -13.91 7.80
CA GLU A 159 16.88 -14.20 9.15
C GLU A 159 15.69 -15.19 9.12
N TYR A 160 15.22 -15.55 7.92
CA TYR A 160 14.00 -16.32 7.71
C TYR A 160 14.30 -17.83 7.62
N GLU A 161 14.01 -18.58 8.68
CA GLU A 161 14.08 -20.05 8.66
C GLU A 161 12.82 -20.62 7.95
N GLU A 162 13.02 -21.44 6.90
CA GLU A 162 11.91 -22.15 6.23
C GLU A 162 11.37 -23.30 7.12
N PRO A 163 10.05 -23.56 7.11
CA PRO A 163 8.98 -22.87 6.39
C PRO A 163 8.47 -21.65 7.17
N ALA A 164 8.20 -20.59 6.43
CA ALA A 164 7.62 -19.40 7.00
C ALA A 164 6.30 -19.72 7.73
N PRO A 165 6.11 -19.32 8.98
CA PRO A 165 4.79 -19.31 9.56
C PRO A 165 3.88 -18.41 8.70
N GLU A 166 2.62 -18.79 8.58
CA GLU A 166 1.63 -17.91 7.96
C GLU A 166 1.74 -16.53 8.60
N PRO A 167 1.71 -15.43 7.79
CA PRO A 167 1.84 -14.09 8.34
C PRO A 167 0.76 -13.89 9.40
N PRO A 168 1.06 -13.20 10.51
CA PRO A 168 0.04 -12.84 11.47
C PRO A 168 -1.09 -12.12 10.72
N GLU A 169 -2.33 -12.49 11.02
CA GLU A 169 -3.51 -11.85 10.43
C GLU A 169 -3.42 -10.35 10.72
N GLY A 170 -3.01 -9.57 9.74
CA GLY A 170 -2.78 -8.13 9.89
C GLY A 170 -1.75 -7.52 8.95
N GLY A 171 -0.90 -8.33 8.32
CA GLY A 171 -0.09 -7.84 7.19
C GLY A 171 -1.01 -7.68 5.97
N PHE A 172 -0.96 -6.51 5.30
CA PHE A 172 -1.77 -6.23 4.13
C PHE A 172 -1.55 -7.30 3.05
N PRO A 173 -2.50 -8.19 2.75
CA PRO A 173 -2.35 -9.08 1.61
C PRO A 173 -2.31 -8.21 0.36
N ALA A 174 -1.26 -8.37 -0.44
CA ALA A 174 -1.26 -7.77 -1.76
C ALA A 174 -2.52 -8.27 -2.49
N PRO A 175 -3.36 -7.40 -3.04
CA PRO A 175 -4.54 -7.83 -3.78
C PRO A 175 -4.09 -8.78 -4.88
N GLU A 176 -4.68 -9.96 -4.94
CA GLU A 176 -4.51 -10.86 -6.06
C GLU A 176 -4.93 -10.08 -7.30
N GLY A 177 -3.95 -9.81 -8.16
CA GLY A 177 -4.19 -9.01 -9.35
C GLY A 177 -5.29 -9.65 -10.17
N ASP A 178 -6.28 -8.86 -10.48
CA ASP A 178 -7.27 -9.15 -11.51
C ASP A 178 -6.54 -9.73 -12.75
N THR A 179 -6.73 -11.01 -12.99
CA THR A 179 -6.37 -11.66 -14.26
C THR A 179 -7.43 -11.27 -15.27
N SER A 180 -7.57 -9.95 -15.52
CA SER A 180 -8.33 -9.46 -16.63
C SER A 180 -7.60 -9.91 -17.90
N LYS A 181 -8.18 -10.91 -18.53
CA LYS A 181 -8.08 -11.33 -19.90
C LYS A 181 -7.23 -10.40 -20.77
N GLU A 182 -6.08 -10.91 -21.19
CA GLU A 182 -5.42 -10.43 -22.39
C GLU A 182 -6.44 -10.55 -23.52
N ASP A 183 -6.94 -9.42 -23.95
CA ASP A 183 -7.77 -9.31 -25.14
C ASP A 183 -6.82 -9.46 -26.34
N ASP A 184 -6.78 -10.66 -26.89
CA ASP A 184 -6.14 -11.00 -28.15
C ASP A 184 -6.87 -10.27 -29.27
N THR A 185 -6.59 -8.99 -29.46
CA THR A 185 -7.01 -8.27 -30.66
C THR A 185 -5.99 -8.50 -31.79
N GLN A 186 -6.40 -9.37 -32.64
CA GLN A 186 -5.87 -9.66 -33.95
C GLN A 186 -5.39 -8.44 -34.73
N GLU A 187 -4.22 -8.61 -35.33
CA GLU A 187 -3.70 -7.82 -36.44
C GLU A 187 -4.75 -7.58 -37.51
N GLY A 188 -5.17 -6.35 -37.66
CA GLY A 188 -5.90 -5.85 -38.82
C GLY A 188 -4.93 -5.16 -39.78
N GLY A 189 -4.55 -5.87 -40.86
CA GLY A 189 -3.74 -5.33 -41.92
C GLY A 189 -4.45 -4.17 -42.64
N TYR A 190 -3.68 -3.18 -43.00
CA TYR A 190 -4.07 -2.14 -43.97
C TYR A 190 -3.64 -2.55 -45.37
N PRO A 191 -4.46 -2.26 -46.39
CA PRO A 191 -4.05 -2.36 -47.77
C PRO A 191 -3.09 -1.23 -48.19
#